data_cd20cfd8c770774a91fd8f279e58bfac
#
_entry.id   cd20cfd8c770774a91fd8f279e58bfac
#
_cell.length_a   1.000
_cell.length_b   1.000
_cell.length_c   1.000
_cell.angle_alpha   90.00
_cell.angle_beta   90.00
_cell.angle_gamma   90.00
#
_symmetry.space_group_name_H-M   'P 1'
#
loop_
_entity.id
_entity.type
_entity.pdbx_description
1 polymer ?
#
loop_
_entity_poly.entity_id
_entity_poly.type
_entity_poly.pdbx_seq_one_letter_code
_entity_poly.pdbx_strand_id
1 'polypeptide(L)'
;VYKSDKKITKKSEIIESFNEESDLKKFKKFLLNQIKSPFINLDYEINKGDTIQKILRKYKVQNSEIQTVINQYKRFGKPNQLLVGQKIDIIIKKELATKKNSIIKFSVPITKSTTIEITKNEENKIISKKIITKLYKKKILSENIIKNNLYSSAVEAKINPDTIIEFAR
;
A
#
# COMPACT_ATOMS: atom_id res chain seq x y z
N VAL A 1 -19.97 60.89 24.30
CA VAL A 1 -19.77 60.62 22.87
C VAL A 1 -18.26 60.66 22.62
N TYR A 2 -17.65 59.65 22.05
CA TYR A 2 -16.26 59.35 21.69
C TYR A 2 -15.59 58.23 22.50
N LYS A 3 -15.97 56.99 22.20
CA LYS A 3 -15.15 55.81 22.48
C LYS A 3 -15.41 54.64 21.52
N SER A 4 -15.83 54.92 20.28
CA SER A 4 -16.16 53.86 19.30
C SER A 4 -15.11 53.68 18.18
N ASP A 5 -14.23 54.62 17.92
CA ASP A 5 -13.41 54.60 16.67
C ASP A 5 -12.07 53.85 16.79
N LYS A 6 -11.58 53.59 18.03
CA LYS A 6 -10.29 52.91 18.21
C LYS A 6 -10.33 51.35 18.06
N LYS A 7 -11.53 50.76 18.05
CA LYS A 7 -11.68 49.31 17.94
C LYS A 7 -11.81 48.81 16.49
N ILE A 8 -12.22 49.70 15.59
CA ILE A 8 -12.42 49.38 14.18
C ILE A 8 -11.11 49.44 13.41
N THR A 9 -10.24 50.42 13.70
CA THR A 9 -8.92 50.55 13.07
C THR A 9 -7.98 49.39 13.37
N LYS A 10 -7.98 48.83 14.59
CA LYS A 10 -7.16 47.68 14.93
C LYS A 10 -7.59 46.36 14.23
N LYS A 11 -8.84 46.27 13.82
CA LYS A 11 -9.37 45.10 13.15
C LYS A 11 -9.07 45.09 11.64
N SER A 12 -9.00 46.31 11.04
CA SER A 12 -8.61 46.46 9.63
C SER A 12 -7.10 46.27 9.43
N GLU A 13 -6.25 46.76 10.34
CA GLU A 13 -4.79 46.53 10.30
C GLU A 13 -4.41 45.05 10.41
N ILE A 14 -5.15 44.26 11.20
CA ILE A 14 -4.92 42.80 11.30
C ILE A 14 -5.34 42.07 10.00
N ILE A 15 -6.33 42.60 9.29
CA ILE A 15 -6.81 42.00 8.03
C ILE A 15 -5.89 42.38 6.86
N GLU A 16 -5.34 43.58 6.83
CA GLU A 16 -4.39 44.01 5.80
C GLU A 16 -3.03 43.33 5.89
N SER A 17 -2.59 42.92 7.10
CA SER A 17 -1.35 42.18 7.27
C SER A 17 -1.43 40.69 6.81
N PHE A 18 -2.63 40.18 6.57
CA PHE A 18 -2.85 38.81 6.09
C PHE A 18 -2.82 38.62 4.57
N ASN A 19 -2.59 39.70 3.82
CA ASN A 19 -2.63 39.66 2.36
C ASN A 19 -1.27 39.45 1.67
N GLU A 20 -0.23 39.13 2.41
CA GLU A 20 1.02 38.73 1.79
C GLU A 20 0.97 37.28 1.30
N GLU A 21 1.15 37.10 0.02
CA GLU A 21 1.21 35.77 -0.64
C GLU A 21 2.17 34.78 0.06
N SER A 22 3.17 35.32 0.79
CA SER A 22 4.12 34.54 1.58
C SER A 22 3.48 33.89 2.82
N ASP A 23 2.56 34.60 3.50
CA ASP A 23 1.92 34.10 4.73
C ASP A 23 0.82 33.09 4.42
N LEU A 24 0.11 33.26 3.30
CA LEU A 24 -0.79 32.26 2.78
C LEU A 24 -0.05 30.97 2.38
N LYS A 25 1.13 31.10 1.78
CA LYS A 25 1.99 29.93 1.47
C LYS A 25 2.49 29.24 2.73
N LYS A 26 2.93 29.99 3.75
CA LYS A 26 3.35 29.44 5.05
C LYS A 26 2.19 28.76 5.77
N PHE A 27 1.01 29.39 5.81
CA PHE A 27 -0.20 28.84 6.41
C PHE A 27 -0.66 27.58 5.70
N LYS A 28 -0.68 27.57 4.36
CA LYS A 28 -0.97 26.37 3.56
C LYS A 28 0.01 25.25 3.86
N LYS A 29 1.32 25.54 3.92
CA LYS A 29 2.36 24.57 4.27
C LYS A 29 2.19 24.04 5.69
N PHE A 30 1.86 24.91 6.65
CA PHE A 30 1.55 24.52 8.03
C PHE A 30 0.34 23.58 8.09
N LEU A 31 -0.78 23.93 7.44
CA LEU A 31 -1.97 23.10 7.38
C LEU A 31 -1.68 21.74 6.72
N LEU A 32 -0.97 21.72 5.60
CA LEU A 32 -0.60 20.47 4.92
C LEU A 32 0.28 19.57 5.78
N ASN A 33 1.16 20.16 6.61
CA ASN A 33 1.99 19.40 7.54
C ASN A 33 1.20 18.86 8.75
N GLN A 34 0.09 19.51 9.13
CA GLN A 34 -0.80 19.07 10.21
C GLN A 34 -1.82 18.01 9.76
N ILE A 35 -2.16 17.98 8.47
CA ILE A 35 -3.07 17.01 7.90
C ILE A 35 -2.32 15.69 7.71
N LYS A 36 -2.36 14.82 8.72
CA LYS A 36 -1.91 13.43 8.58
C LYS A 36 -2.93 12.69 7.73
N SER A 37 -2.46 12.03 6.66
CA SER A 37 -3.32 11.16 5.86
C SER A 37 -4.02 10.14 6.77
N PRO A 38 -5.35 10.01 6.69
CA PRO A 38 -6.07 8.98 7.41
C PRO A 38 -5.78 7.58 6.84
N PHE A 39 -5.16 7.49 5.67
CA PHE A 39 -4.82 6.23 5.01
C PHE A 39 -3.43 5.77 5.42
N ILE A 40 -3.32 4.47 5.67
CA ILE A 40 -2.05 3.79 5.93
C ILE A 40 -1.88 2.72 4.85
N ASN A 41 -0.78 2.82 4.11
CA ASN A 41 -0.35 1.79 3.16
C ASN A 41 0.62 0.86 3.87
N LEU A 42 0.40 -0.44 3.76
CA LEU A 42 1.16 -1.48 4.43
C LEU A 42 1.54 -2.56 3.42
N ASP A 43 2.83 -2.82 3.32
CA ASP A 43 3.39 -3.99 2.66
C ASP A 43 3.64 -5.05 3.74
N TYR A 44 2.87 -6.12 3.73
CA TYR A 44 2.98 -7.17 4.74
C TYR A 44 3.50 -8.46 4.11
N GLU A 45 4.58 -9.01 4.65
CA GLU A 45 5.11 -10.30 4.25
C GLU A 45 4.44 -11.41 5.07
N ILE A 46 3.87 -12.40 4.38
CA ILE A 46 3.14 -13.50 4.99
C ILE A 46 4.11 -14.43 5.72
N ASN A 47 3.89 -14.63 7.00
CA ASN A 47 4.65 -15.54 7.85
C ASN A 47 3.95 -16.89 8.03
N LYS A 48 4.70 -17.89 8.47
CA LYS A 48 4.15 -19.22 8.80
C LYS A 48 3.04 -19.10 9.86
N GLY A 49 1.88 -19.64 9.56
CA GLY A 49 0.71 -19.64 10.46
C GLY A 49 -0.14 -18.37 10.40
N ASP A 50 0.14 -17.46 9.45
CA ASP A 50 -0.71 -16.32 9.19
C ASP A 50 -2.01 -16.73 8.51
N THR A 51 -3.05 -15.99 8.83
CA THR A 51 -4.36 -16.04 8.18
C THR A 51 -4.82 -14.62 7.89
N ILE A 52 -5.68 -14.44 6.91
CA ILE A 52 -6.27 -13.12 6.59
C ILE A 52 -6.85 -12.48 7.86
N GLN A 53 -7.52 -13.27 8.68
CA GLN A 53 -8.11 -12.81 9.94
C GLN A 53 -7.05 -12.29 10.94
N LYS A 54 -5.94 -13.05 11.13
CA LYS A 54 -4.86 -12.64 12.05
C LYS A 54 -4.18 -11.38 11.57
N ILE A 55 -3.88 -11.30 10.27
CA ILE A 55 -3.23 -10.14 9.66
C ILE A 55 -4.09 -8.88 9.86
N LEU A 56 -5.36 -8.92 9.46
CA LEU A 56 -6.25 -7.76 9.55
C LEU A 56 -6.57 -7.35 11.01
N ARG A 57 -6.65 -8.32 11.94
CA ARG A 57 -6.77 -8.03 13.39
C ARG A 57 -5.57 -7.29 13.96
N LYS A 58 -4.35 -7.61 13.53
CA LYS A 58 -3.12 -6.91 13.91
C LYS A 58 -3.21 -5.41 13.63
N TYR A 59 -3.90 -5.05 12.56
CA TYR A 59 -4.13 -3.66 12.16
C TYR A 59 -5.46 -3.08 12.66
N LYS A 60 -6.10 -3.73 13.64
CA LYS A 60 -7.34 -3.25 14.28
C LYS A 60 -8.51 -3.00 13.30
N VAL A 61 -8.56 -3.76 12.20
CA VAL A 61 -9.69 -3.70 11.26
C VAL A 61 -10.96 -4.24 11.95
N GLN A 62 -12.12 -3.67 11.61
CA GLN A 62 -13.41 -4.10 12.18
C GLN A 62 -13.71 -5.57 11.83
N ASN A 63 -14.21 -6.34 12.82
CA ASN A 63 -14.47 -7.76 12.62
C ASN A 63 -15.50 -8.05 11.51
N SER A 64 -16.50 -7.21 11.34
CA SER A 64 -17.48 -7.31 10.25
C SER A 64 -16.83 -7.20 8.87
N GLU A 65 -15.92 -6.24 8.70
CA GLU A 65 -15.17 -6.07 7.46
C GLU A 65 -14.19 -7.22 7.21
N ILE A 66 -13.54 -7.74 8.27
CA ILE A 66 -12.67 -8.92 8.17
C ILE A 66 -13.44 -10.13 7.63
N GLN A 67 -14.64 -10.39 8.14
CA GLN A 67 -15.48 -11.50 7.67
C GLN A 67 -15.88 -11.28 6.20
N THR A 68 -16.23 -10.06 5.84
CA THR A 68 -16.56 -9.71 4.46
C THR A 68 -15.37 -9.93 3.52
N VAL A 69 -14.16 -9.49 3.91
CA VAL A 69 -12.92 -9.72 3.15
C VAL A 69 -12.67 -11.22 2.95
N ILE A 70 -12.81 -12.02 4.01
CA ILE A 70 -12.62 -13.48 3.93
C ILE A 70 -13.64 -14.11 2.97
N ASN A 71 -14.90 -13.69 3.04
CA ASN A 71 -15.96 -14.20 2.17
C ASN A 71 -15.73 -13.79 0.70
N GLN A 72 -15.28 -12.56 0.46
CA GLN A 72 -14.91 -12.11 -0.88
C GLN A 72 -13.67 -12.85 -1.43
N TYR A 73 -12.68 -13.11 -0.58
CA TYR A 73 -11.49 -13.88 -0.96
C TYR A 73 -11.83 -15.32 -1.36
N LYS A 74 -12.76 -15.98 -0.63
CA LYS A 74 -13.21 -17.35 -0.92
C LYS A 74 -13.76 -17.56 -2.33
N ARG A 75 -14.20 -16.48 -3.01
CA ARG A 75 -14.70 -16.55 -4.38
C ARG A 75 -13.63 -16.94 -5.40
N PHE A 76 -12.37 -16.62 -5.10
CA PHE A 76 -11.25 -16.79 -6.04
C PHE A 76 -10.08 -17.59 -5.47
N GLY A 77 -10.03 -17.79 -4.16
CA GLY A 77 -8.93 -18.47 -3.49
C GLY A 77 -9.36 -19.18 -2.19
N LYS A 78 -8.45 -19.96 -1.63
CA LYS A 78 -8.65 -20.63 -0.34
C LYS A 78 -7.96 -19.80 0.76
N PRO A 79 -8.71 -19.26 1.75
CA PRO A 79 -8.14 -18.38 2.79
C PRO A 79 -7.03 -19.01 3.64
N ASN A 80 -6.99 -20.36 3.67
CA ASN A 80 -5.99 -21.12 4.43
C ASN A 80 -4.73 -21.43 3.62
N GLN A 81 -4.66 -21.01 2.34
CA GLN A 81 -3.53 -21.27 1.45
C GLN A 81 -2.80 -19.98 1.10
N LEU A 82 -2.51 -19.18 2.11
CA LEU A 82 -1.59 -18.04 1.94
C LEU A 82 -0.16 -18.58 1.82
N LEU A 83 0.57 -18.12 0.81
CA LEU A 83 1.94 -18.55 0.57
C LEU A 83 2.91 -17.74 1.44
N VAL A 84 3.69 -18.41 2.26
CA VAL A 84 4.71 -17.81 3.12
C VAL A 84 5.76 -17.09 2.26
N GLY A 85 6.21 -15.91 2.70
CA GLY A 85 7.17 -15.07 1.98
C GLY A 85 6.57 -14.19 0.89
N GLN A 86 5.28 -14.37 0.55
CA GLN A 86 4.61 -13.42 -0.35
C GLN A 86 4.27 -12.11 0.35
N LYS A 87 4.39 -11.01 -0.40
CA LYS A 87 3.98 -9.68 0.04
C LYS A 87 2.54 -9.41 -0.37
N ILE A 88 1.78 -8.89 0.56
CA ILE A 88 0.40 -8.43 0.36
C ILE A 88 0.34 -6.92 0.60
N ASP A 89 -0.42 -6.22 -0.24
CA ASP A 89 -0.65 -4.79 -0.08
C ASP A 89 -1.95 -4.57 0.65
N ILE A 90 -1.91 -3.78 1.72
CA ILE A 90 -3.06 -3.46 2.55
C ILE A 90 -3.17 -1.94 2.67
N ILE A 91 -4.32 -1.39 2.31
CA ILE A 91 -4.63 0.01 2.56
C ILE A 91 -5.77 0.06 3.56
N ILE A 92 -5.54 0.72 4.68
CA ILE A 92 -6.53 0.93 5.73
C ILE A 92 -6.76 2.42 5.97
N LYS A 93 -7.99 2.77 6.32
CA LYS A 93 -8.38 4.12 6.77
C LYS A 93 -8.55 4.11 8.28
N LYS A 94 -7.85 4.99 8.97
CA LYS A 94 -8.04 5.21 10.42
C LYS A 94 -9.37 5.91 10.66
N GLU A 95 -10.20 5.36 11.54
CA GLU A 95 -11.37 6.02 12.08
C GLU A 95 -11.08 6.56 13.46
N LEU A 96 -11.01 7.88 13.58
CA LEU A 96 -10.70 8.55 14.86
C LEU A 96 -11.77 8.32 15.93
N ALA A 97 -13.04 8.22 15.52
CA ALA A 97 -14.16 8.06 16.45
C ALA A 97 -14.23 6.68 17.13
N THR A 98 -13.93 5.60 16.38
CA THR A 98 -14.14 4.22 16.84
C THR A 98 -12.87 3.54 17.31
N LYS A 99 -11.70 4.15 17.15
CA LYS A 99 -10.36 3.53 17.34
C LYS A 99 -10.18 2.22 16.56
N LYS A 100 -11.05 1.93 15.60
CA LYS A 100 -10.96 0.81 14.67
C LYS A 100 -10.63 1.34 13.29
N ASN A 101 -10.00 0.51 12.48
CA ASN A 101 -9.64 0.85 11.12
C ASN A 101 -10.63 0.20 10.15
N SER A 102 -10.90 0.88 9.04
CA SER A 102 -11.68 0.36 7.92
C SER A 102 -10.73 -0.09 6.81
N ILE A 103 -11.02 -1.22 6.17
CA ILE A 103 -10.27 -1.71 5.02
C ILE A 103 -10.66 -0.94 3.77
N ILE A 104 -9.68 -0.47 3.02
CA ILE A 104 -9.89 0.19 1.71
C ILE A 104 -9.46 -0.74 0.59
N LYS A 105 -8.29 -1.38 0.75
CA LYS A 105 -7.75 -2.31 -0.23
C LYS A 105 -7.02 -3.45 0.47
N PHE A 106 -7.19 -4.65 -0.06
CA PHE A 106 -6.46 -5.85 0.34
C PHE A 106 -6.09 -6.63 -0.91
N SER A 107 -4.80 -6.75 -1.21
CA SER A 107 -4.32 -7.32 -2.47
C SER A 107 -3.37 -8.47 -2.19
N VAL A 108 -3.73 -9.66 -2.64
CA VAL A 108 -2.97 -10.91 -2.40
C VAL A 108 -2.59 -11.55 -3.72
N PRO A 109 -1.30 -11.67 -4.05
CA PRO A 109 -0.86 -12.47 -5.18
C PRO A 109 -1.09 -13.95 -4.88
N ILE A 110 -1.70 -14.69 -5.81
CA ILE A 110 -1.89 -16.15 -5.74
C ILE A 110 -0.83 -16.86 -6.55
N THR A 111 -0.49 -16.27 -7.70
CA THR A 111 0.57 -16.75 -8.60
C THR A 111 1.39 -15.56 -9.08
N LYS A 112 2.46 -15.83 -9.85
CA LYS A 112 3.27 -14.76 -10.48
C LYS A 112 2.47 -13.83 -11.39
N SER A 113 1.31 -14.28 -11.91
CA SER A 113 0.47 -13.54 -12.84
C SER A 113 -0.93 -13.24 -12.34
N THR A 114 -1.31 -13.74 -11.18
CA THR A 114 -2.69 -13.62 -10.69
C THR A 114 -2.71 -13.06 -9.29
N THR A 115 -3.46 -11.98 -9.11
CA THR A 115 -3.67 -11.30 -7.83
C THR A 115 -5.17 -11.21 -7.55
N ILE A 116 -5.58 -11.54 -6.32
CA ILE A 116 -6.92 -11.20 -5.82
C ILE A 116 -6.84 -9.81 -5.22
N GLU A 117 -7.63 -8.90 -5.74
CA GLU A 117 -7.78 -7.56 -5.18
C GLU A 117 -9.18 -7.41 -4.59
N ILE A 118 -9.25 -7.01 -3.34
CA ILE A 118 -10.47 -6.72 -2.59
C ILE A 118 -10.42 -5.25 -2.24
N THR A 119 -11.42 -4.49 -2.70
CA THR A 119 -11.48 -3.05 -2.52
C THR A 119 -12.85 -2.63 -2.00
N LYS A 120 -12.87 -1.53 -1.28
CA LYS A 120 -14.10 -0.87 -0.86
C LYS A 120 -14.48 0.16 -1.94
N ASN A 121 -15.69 0.04 -2.50
CA ASN A 121 -16.19 0.99 -3.51
C ASN A 121 -16.74 2.27 -2.86
N GLU A 122 -17.17 3.22 -3.68
CA GLU A 122 -17.75 4.50 -3.24
C GLU A 122 -19.01 4.32 -2.39
N GLU A 123 -19.77 3.25 -2.60
CA GLU A 123 -20.95 2.88 -1.81
C GLU A 123 -20.59 2.18 -0.49
N ASN A 124 -19.31 2.17 -0.08
CA ASN A 124 -18.79 1.45 1.09
C ASN A 124 -18.97 -0.08 1.05
N LYS A 125 -19.25 -0.67 -0.10
CA LYS A 125 -19.34 -2.12 -0.28
C LYS A 125 -17.95 -2.70 -0.58
N ILE A 126 -17.63 -3.82 0.05
CA ILE A 126 -16.39 -4.56 -0.21
C ILE A 126 -16.62 -5.52 -1.35
N ILE A 127 -15.91 -5.34 -2.43
CA ILE A 127 -15.96 -6.14 -3.65
C ILE A 127 -14.60 -6.78 -3.93
N SER A 128 -14.60 -7.89 -4.68
CA SER A 128 -13.39 -8.59 -5.07
C SER A 128 -13.30 -8.77 -6.57
N LYS A 129 -12.10 -8.66 -7.09
CA LYS A 129 -11.77 -8.96 -8.49
C LYS A 129 -10.48 -9.77 -8.57
N LYS A 130 -10.40 -10.59 -9.61
CA LYS A 130 -9.19 -11.31 -9.99
C LYS A 130 -8.48 -10.52 -11.06
N ILE A 131 -7.25 -10.10 -10.78
CA ILE A 131 -6.38 -9.40 -11.73
C ILE A 131 -5.42 -10.41 -12.31
N ILE A 132 -5.38 -10.50 -13.63
CA ILE A 132 -4.43 -11.36 -14.36
C ILE A 132 -3.49 -10.44 -15.12
N THR A 133 -2.21 -10.48 -14.74
CA THR A 133 -1.13 -9.76 -15.43
C THR A 133 -0.56 -10.64 -16.53
N LYS A 134 -0.49 -10.12 -17.75
CA LYS A 134 0.13 -10.84 -18.86
C LYS A 134 1.63 -10.99 -18.58
N LEU A 135 2.12 -12.23 -18.62
CA LEU A 135 3.54 -12.52 -18.54
C LEU A 135 4.11 -12.55 -19.95
N TYR A 136 5.23 -11.86 -20.15
CA TYR A 136 5.96 -11.88 -21.41
C TYR A 136 7.21 -12.74 -21.23
N LYS A 137 7.41 -13.71 -22.15
CA LYS A 137 8.68 -14.43 -22.25
C LYS A 137 9.72 -13.49 -22.88
N LYS A 138 10.79 -13.18 -22.15
CA LYS A 138 11.97 -12.51 -22.70
C LYS A 138 13.06 -13.55 -22.88
N LYS A 139 13.54 -13.73 -24.12
CA LYS A 139 14.75 -14.50 -24.37
C LYS A 139 15.94 -13.60 -24.07
N ILE A 140 16.85 -14.05 -23.25
CA ILE A 140 18.09 -13.35 -22.93
C ILE A 140 19.21 -14.24 -23.44
N LEU A 141 20.10 -13.68 -24.26
CA LEU A 141 21.34 -14.31 -24.69
C LEU A 141 22.47 -13.68 -23.89
N SER A 142 23.31 -14.49 -23.30
CA SER A 142 24.52 -14.06 -22.59
C SER A 142 25.66 -14.93 -23.01
N GLU A 143 26.81 -14.29 -23.34
CA GLU A 143 28.03 -14.95 -23.71
C GLU A 143 29.15 -14.53 -22.76
N ASN A 144 29.99 -15.47 -22.36
CA ASN A 144 31.20 -15.18 -21.58
C ASN A 144 32.24 -16.27 -21.79
N ILE A 145 33.49 -15.95 -21.55
CA ILE A 145 34.60 -16.90 -21.65
C ILE A 145 34.79 -17.55 -20.26
N ILE A 146 34.80 -18.88 -20.22
CA ILE A 146 35.05 -19.62 -18.98
C ILE A 146 36.54 -19.51 -18.65
N LYS A 147 36.86 -18.75 -17.58
CA LYS A 147 38.22 -18.56 -17.10
C LYS A 147 38.57 -19.56 -15.97
N ASN A 148 37.70 -19.72 -15.01
CA ASN A 148 37.90 -20.58 -13.84
C ASN A 148 36.92 -21.76 -13.81
N ASN A 149 35.64 -21.48 -13.74
CA ASN A 149 34.59 -22.48 -13.75
C ASN A 149 33.30 -21.91 -14.38
N LEU A 150 32.39 -22.82 -14.76
CA LEU A 150 31.14 -22.46 -15.39
C LEU A 150 30.28 -21.52 -14.54
N TYR A 151 30.22 -21.80 -13.24
CA TYR A 151 29.35 -21.04 -12.33
C TYR A 151 29.79 -19.56 -12.23
N SER A 152 31.06 -19.33 -11.95
CA SER A 152 31.58 -17.95 -11.83
C SER A 152 31.46 -17.16 -13.12
N SER A 153 31.76 -17.80 -14.26
CA SER A 153 31.66 -17.13 -15.58
C SER A 153 30.21 -16.84 -15.97
N ALA A 154 29.27 -17.70 -15.60
CA ALA A 154 27.84 -17.48 -15.82
C ALA A 154 27.27 -16.36 -14.92
N VAL A 155 27.73 -16.26 -13.67
CA VAL A 155 27.37 -15.16 -12.76
C VAL A 155 27.92 -13.83 -13.27
N GLU A 156 29.16 -13.78 -13.76
CA GLU A 156 29.74 -12.59 -14.41
C GLU A 156 28.91 -12.16 -15.63
N ALA A 157 28.40 -13.12 -16.40
CA ALA A 157 27.48 -12.86 -17.53
C ALA A 157 26.06 -12.47 -17.10
N LYS A 158 25.84 -12.25 -15.80
CA LYS A 158 24.52 -11.88 -15.20
C LYS A 158 23.42 -12.93 -15.40
N ILE A 159 23.78 -14.20 -15.53
CA ILE A 159 22.84 -15.31 -15.57
C ILE A 159 22.39 -15.57 -14.13
N ASN A 160 21.07 -15.77 -13.95
CA ASN A 160 20.53 -16.06 -12.63
C ASN A 160 21.11 -17.36 -12.07
N PRO A 161 21.61 -17.40 -10.83
CA PRO A 161 22.14 -18.62 -10.17
C PRO A 161 21.22 -19.84 -10.25
N ASP A 162 19.90 -19.65 -10.07
CA ASP A 162 18.93 -20.73 -10.17
C ASP A 162 18.94 -21.40 -11.56
N THR A 163 19.09 -20.59 -12.62
CA THR A 163 19.18 -21.09 -14.00
C THR A 163 20.48 -21.87 -14.21
N ILE A 164 21.58 -21.46 -13.58
CA ILE A 164 22.88 -22.15 -13.67
C ILE A 164 22.79 -23.52 -13.00
N ILE A 165 22.16 -23.59 -11.82
CA ILE A 165 21.95 -24.83 -11.08
C ILE A 165 21.02 -25.78 -11.84
N GLU A 166 19.97 -25.27 -12.45
CA GLU A 166 19.03 -26.07 -13.25
C GLU A 166 19.70 -26.64 -14.51
N PHE A 167 20.61 -25.86 -15.14
CA PHE A 167 21.38 -26.32 -16.29
C PHE A 167 22.41 -27.41 -15.93
N ALA A 168 22.94 -27.37 -14.71
CA ALA A 168 23.96 -28.32 -14.23
C ALA A 168 23.39 -29.64 -13.68
N ARG A 169 22.05 -29.79 -13.65
CA ARG A 169 21.35 -31.01 -13.26
C ARG A 169 21.21 -32.00 -14.41
#